data_4d07aec2a260598e6a7ba1065dea99d4
#
_entry.id   4d07aec2a260598e6a7ba1065dea99d4
#
_cell.length_a   1.000
_cell.length_b   1.000
_cell.length_c   1.000
_cell.angle_alpha   90.00
_cell.angle_beta   90.00
_cell.angle_gamma   90.00
#
_symmetry.space_group_name_H-M   'P 1'
#
loop_
_entity.id
_entity.type
_entity.pdbx_description
1 polymer ?
#
loop_
_entity_poly.entity_id
_entity_poly.type
_entity_poly.pdbx_seq_one_letter_code
_entity_poly.pdbx_strand_id
1 'polypeptide(L)'
;FQLSILLGMVMIISVPYNAIIIANEKMSAFAYISMVDVSLKLLVAFLISITIFDKLIFYAILLFAIALINRLIYVIYCKWNFKEARFEFIWDKLIFKKMASFAGWSLIGNLSVSAISQGLNLLLNVFFGPILNAARGIAVQVQNAIGGFAVNIQMAMDPQITKSYAKKELKYMQSLVFNSCKYSFFLLLFISLPLLFETELI
;
A
#
# COMPACT_ATOMS: atom_id res chain seq x y z
N PHE A 1 -17.05 -5.93 13.02
CA PHE A 1 -15.99 -5.33 13.82
C PHE A 1 -14.89 -6.34 14.18
N GLN A 2 -15.23 -7.50 14.76
CA GLN A 2 -14.24 -8.54 15.10
C GLN A 2 -13.43 -9.03 13.87
N LEU A 3 -14.11 -9.27 12.75
CA LEU A 3 -13.46 -9.66 11.49
C LEU A 3 -12.49 -8.60 10.97
N SER A 4 -12.77 -7.31 11.16
CA SER A 4 -11.87 -6.23 10.75
C SER A 4 -10.57 -6.21 11.58
N ILE A 5 -10.66 -6.54 12.87
CA ILE A 5 -9.47 -6.69 13.74
C ILE A 5 -8.62 -7.88 13.29
N LEU A 6 -9.26 -9.03 13.05
CA LEU A 6 -8.57 -10.22 12.55
C LEU A 6 -7.90 -9.97 11.19
N LEU A 7 -8.57 -9.25 10.29
CA LEU A 7 -8.01 -8.83 9.01
C LEU A 7 -6.76 -7.97 9.20
N GLY A 8 -6.79 -7.01 10.13
CA GLY A 8 -5.63 -6.20 10.48
C GLY A 8 -4.45 -7.04 11.00
N MET A 9 -4.71 -8.03 11.84
CA MET A 9 -3.67 -8.96 12.33
C MET A 9 -3.05 -9.76 11.18
N VAL A 10 -3.85 -10.28 10.25
CA VAL A 10 -3.37 -11.01 9.07
C VAL A 10 -2.50 -10.11 8.19
N MET A 11 -2.88 -8.86 8.00
CA MET A 11 -2.10 -7.88 7.24
C MET A 11 -0.73 -7.64 7.88
N ILE A 12 -0.67 -7.38 9.19
CA ILE A 12 0.59 -7.14 9.90
C ILE A 12 1.54 -8.34 9.77
N ILE A 13 1.04 -9.56 9.92
CA ILE A 13 1.86 -10.78 9.81
C ILE A 13 2.32 -11.03 8.35
N SER A 14 1.67 -10.41 7.36
CA SER A 14 2.04 -10.51 5.94
C SER A 14 3.15 -9.54 5.52
N VAL A 15 3.38 -8.46 6.29
CA VAL A 15 4.38 -7.42 5.99
C VAL A 15 5.79 -7.97 5.74
N PRO A 16 6.36 -8.90 6.54
CA PRO A 16 7.70 -9.41 6.30
C PRO A 16 7.86 -10.11 4.95
N TYR A 17 6.87 -10.87 4.53
CA TYR A 17 6.90 -11.58 3.24
C TYR A 17 6.86 -10.62 2.06
N ASN A 18 6.05 -9.58 2.16
CA ASN A 18 5.99 -8.51 1.18
C ASN A 18 7.33 -7.76 1.08
N ALA A 19 7.92 -7.44 2.24
CA ALA A 19 9.23 -6.78 2.30
C ALA A 19 10.35 -7.62 1.66
N ILE A 20 10.34 -8.96 1.82
CA ILE A 20 11.32 -9.87 1.19
C ILE A 20 11.20 -9.80 -0.34
N ILE A 21 10.01 -9.81 -0.90
CA ILE A 21 9.79 -9.75 -2.36
C ILE A 21 10.32 -8.42 -2.92
N ILE A 22 10.01 -7.31 -2.25
CA ILE A 22 10.44 -5.97 -2.64
C ILE A 22 11.97 -5.84 -2.53
N ALA A 23 12.55 -6.30 -1.42
CA ALA A 23 14.00 -6.23 -1.18
C ALA A 23 14.81 -7.05 -2.21
N ASN A 24 14.23 -8.14 -2.72
CA ASN A 24 14.82 -8.97 -3.77
C ASN A 24 14.45 -8.50 -5.20
N GLU A 25 13.82 -7.33 -5.34
CA GLU A 25 13.44 -6.71 -6.63
C GLU A 25 12.55 -7.59 -7.51
N LYS A 26 11.80 -8.54 -6.92
CA LYS A 26 10.87 -9.42 -7.64
C LYS A 26 9.52 -8.73 -7.87
N MET A 27 9.57 -7.53 -8.51
CA MET A 27 8.38 -6.70 -8.73
C MET A 27 7.32 -7.38 -9.60
N SER A 28 7.72 -8.26 -10.51
CA SER A 28 6.78 -9.04 -11.32
C SER A 28 5.90 -9.96 -10.44
N ALA A 29 6.49 -10.64 -9.46
CA ALA A 29 5.74 -11.48 -8.53
C ALA A 29 4.79 -10.64 -7.67
N PHE A 30 5.26 -9.49 -7.18
CA PHE A 30 4.43 -8.53 -6.45
C PHE A 30 3.22 -8.09 -7.29
N ALA A 31 3.45 -7.76 -8.59
CA ALA A 31 2.40 -7.35 -9.50
C ALA A 31 1.36 -8.46 -9.75
N TYR A 32 1.81 -9.69 -9.98
CA TYR A 32 0.89 -10.83 -10.18
C TYR A 32 0.03 -11.11 -8.95
N ILE A 33 0.62 -11.10 -7.75
CA ILE A 33 -0.13 -11.30 -6.51
C ILE A 33 -1.12 -10.17 -6.30
N SER A 34 -0.73 -8.92 -6.59
CA SER A 34 -1.63 -7.75 -6.50
C SER A 34 -2.78 -7.84 -7.52
N MET A 35 -2.53 -8.34 -8.73
CA MET A 35 -3.59 -8.59 -9.72
C MET A 35 -4.60 -9.63 -9.23
N VAL A 36 -4.12 -10.70 -8.61
CA VAL A 36 -5.00 -11.72 -8.00
C VAL A 36 -5.84 -11.11 -6.88
N ASP A 37 -5.23 -10.29 -6.01
CA ASP A 37 -5.95 -9.59 -4.93
C ASP A 37 -7.09 -8.72 -5.47
N VAL A 38 -6.79 -7.88 -6.47
CA VAL A 38 -7.79 -6.99 -7.08
C VAL A 38 -8.89 -7.79 -7.77
N SER A 39 -8.54 -8.85 -8.50
CA SER A 39 -9.52 -9.71 -9.18
C SER A 39 -10.46 -10.38 -8.18
N LEU A 40 -9.93 -10.89 -7.07
CA LEU A 40 -10.75 -11.46 -5.99
C LEU A 40 -11.67 -10.42 -5.34
N LYS A 41 -11.18 -9.20 -5.12
CA LYS A 41 -12.01 -8.10 -4.58
C LYS A 41 -13.12 -7.69 -5.53
N LEU A 42 -12.86 -7.66 -6.85
CA LEU A 42 -13.89 -7.43 -7.86
C LEU A 42 -14.94 -8.54 -7.86
N LEU A 43 -14.51 -9.80 -7.75
CA LEU A 43 -15.43 -10.93 -7.64
C LEU A 43 -16.32 -10.82 -6.40
N VAL A 44 -15.77 -10.39 -5.27
CA VAL A 44 -16.56 -10.11 -4.05
C VAL A 44 -17.58 -9.01 -4.27
N ALA A 45 -17.20 -7.91 -4.92
CA ALA A 45 -18.12 -6.83 -5.23
C ALA A 45 -19.31 -7.31 -6.09
N PHE A 46 -19.06 -8.21 -7.05
CA PHE A 46 -20.09 -8.85 -7.86
C PHE A 46 -20.97 -9.81 -7.04
N LEU A 47 -20.38 -10.65 -6.19
CA LEU A 47 -21.11 -11.61 -5.36
C LEU A 47 -22.07 -10.93 -4.37
N ILE A 48 -21.68 -9.78 -3.81
CA ILE A 48 -22.54 -9.01 -2.90
C ILE A 48 -23.81 -8.53 -3.60
N SER A 49 -23.71 -8.18 -4.88
CA SER A 49 -24.85 -7.73 -5.67
C SER A 49 -25.96 -8.78 -5.78
N ILE A 50 -25.59 -10.07 -5.78
CA ILE A 50 -26.50 -11.22 -6.00
C ILE A 50 -26.96 -11.84 -4.66
N THR A 51 -26.32 -11.53 -3.54
CA THR A 51 -26.55 -12.21 -2.27
C THR A 51 -27.83 -11.73 -1.58
N ILE A 52 -28.59 -12.70 -1.02
CA ILE A 52 -29.83 -12.49 -0.24
C ILE A 52 -29.52 -12.28 1.27
N PHE A 53 -28.32 -12.71 1.72
CA PHE A 53 -27.88 -12.58 3.12
C PHE A 53 -27.55 -11.14 3.50
N ASP A 54 -27.34 -10.89 4.81
CA ASP A 54 -26.85 -9.61 5.29
C ASP A 54 -25.53 -9.24 4.57
N LYS A 55 -25.65 -8.26 3.67
CA LYS A 55 -24.58 -7.85 2.76
C LYS A 55 -23.31 -7.43 3.49
N LEU A 56 -23.46 -6.84 4.69
CA LEU A 56 -22.33 -6.32 5.47
C LEU A 56 -21.53 -7.46 6.12
N ILE A 57 -22.21 -8.45 6.67
CA ILE A 57 -21.56 -9.62 7.29
C ILE A 57 -20.89 -10.46 6.20
N PHE A 58 -21.60 -10.71 5.12
CA PHE A 58 -21.06 -11.48 3.98
C PHE A 58 -19.82 -10.84 3.36
N TYR A 59 -19.87 -9.50 3.17
CA TYR A 59 -18.71 -8.72 2.73
C TYR A 59 -17.50 -8.88 3.64
N ALA A 60 -17.68 -8.73 4.94
CA ALA A 60 -16.60 -8.83 5.91
C ALA A 60 -15.96 -10.23 5.93
N ILE A 61 -16.77 -11.30 5.79
CA ILE A 61 -16.28 -12.69 5.72
C ILE A 61 -15.45 -12.90 4.43
N LEU A 62 -15.95 -12.43 3.27
CA LEU A 62 -15.25 -12.58 2.00
C LEU A 62 -13.94 -11.81 1.97
N LEU A 63 -13.90 -10.58 2.50
CA LEU A 63 -12.65 -9.82 2.61
C LEU A 63 -11.63 -10.52 3.50
N PHE A 64 -12.07 -11.10 4.61
CA PHE A 64 -11.20 -11.88 5.48
C PHE A 64 -10.65 -13.13 4.78
N ALA A 65 -11.50 -13.84 4.01
CA ALA A 65 -11.07 -14.98 3.22
C ALA A 65 -10.03 -14.59 2.16
N ILE A 66 -10.22 -13.47 1.46
CA ILE A 66 -9.24 -12.94 0.50
C ILE A 66 -7.91 -12.64 1.19
N ALA A 67 -7.93 -11.99 2.36
CA ALA A 67 -6.70 -11.69 3.09
C ALA A 67 -5.94 -12.97 3.48
N LEU A 68 -6.65 -14.03 3.88
CA LEU A 68 -6.04 -15.34 4.15
C LEU A 68 -5.44 -15.98 2.88
N ILE A 69 -6.17 -15.95 1.76
CA ILE A 69 -5.69 -16.48 0.48
C ILE A 69 -4.41 -15.73 0.06
N ASN A 70 -4.43 -14.42 0.07
CA ASN A 70 -3.27 -13.61 -0.28
C ASN A 70 -2.07 -13.92 0.63
N ARG A 71 -2.30 -14.02 1.93
CA ARG A 71 -1.26 -14.41 2.86
C ARG A 71 -0.65 -15.77 2.51
N LEU A 72 -1.48 -16.77 2.21
CA LEU A 72 -1.00 -18.10 1.81
C LEU A 72 -0.17 -18.02 0.54
N ILE A 73 -0.60 -17.27 -0.46
CA ILE A 73 0.16 -17.05 -1.69
C ILE A 73 1.54 -16.43 -1.40
N TYR A 74 1.59 -15.36 -0.58
CA TYR A 74 2.86 -14.74 -0.18
C TYR A 74 3.78 -15.70 0.56
N VAL A 75 3.26 -16.46 1.53
CA VAL A 75 4.03 -17.43 2.32
C VAL A 75 4.60 -18.55 1.42
N ILE A 76 3.76 -19.12 0.56
CA ILE A 76 4.16 -20.21 -0.34
C ILE A 76 5.22 -19.70 -1.31
N TYR A 77 4.96 -18.56 -1.96
CA TYR A 77 5.90 -17.97 -2.90
C TYR A 77 7.25 -17.67 -2.25
N CYS A 78 7.25 -17.05 -1.06
CA CYS A 78 8.48 -16.71 -0.36
C CYS A 78 9.25 -17.95 0.10
N LYS A 79 8.58 -18.98 0.60
CA LYS A 79 9.23 -20.22 1.03
C LYS A 79 9.90 -20.97 -0.13
N TRP A 80 9.32 -20.90 -1.34
CA TRP A 80 9.87 -21.60 -2.50
C TRP A 80 11.04 -20.84 -3.14
N ASN A 81 11.00 -19.52 -3.13
CA ASN A 81 11.97 -18.70 -3.85
C ASN A 81 13.08 -18.13 -2.96
N PHE A 82 12.87 -18.00 -1.64
CA PHE A 82 13.81 -17.35 -0.74
C PHE A 82 14.15 -18.23 0.45
N LYS A 83 15.44 -18.52 0.61
CA LYS A 83 15.94 -19.29 1.77
C LYS A 83 15.80 -18.50 3.08
N GLU A 84 15.85 -17.18 2.98
CA GLU A 84 15.75 -16.23 4.09
C GLU A 84 14.31 -16.11 4.65
N ALA A 85 13.30 -16.62 3.93
CA ALA A 85 11.90 -16.62 4.38
C ALA A 85 11.57 -17.66 5.45
N ARG A 86 12.58 -18.34 6.01
CA ARG A 86 12.41 -19.27 7.13
C ARG A 86 12.26 -18.45 8.43
N PHE A 87 11.25 -18.81 9.19
CA PHE A 87 11.06 -18.21 10.51
C PHE A 87 12.09 -18.80 11.48
N GLU A 88 13.06 -17.97 11.88
CA GLU A 88 14.01 -18.28 12.95
C GLU A 88 13.88 -17.20 14.03
N PHE A 89 13.66 -17.61 15.26
CA PHE A 89 13.60 -16.68 16.38
C PHE A 89 15.02 -16.33 16.82
N ILE A 90 15.56 -15.25 16.25
CA ILE A 90 16.87 -14.72 16.60
C ILE A 90 16.68 -13.38 17.30
N TRP A 91 17.19 -13.25 18.52
CA TRP A 91 17.15 -11.99 19.26
C TRP A 91 18.51 -11.30 19.20
N ASP A 92 18.65 -10.31 18.33
CA ASP A 92 19.82 -9.43 18.28
C ASP A 92 19.44 -8.03 18.77
N LYS A 93 20.01 -7.65 19.93
CA LYS A 93 19.75 -6.35 20.59
C LYS A 93 20.18 -5.17 19.74
N LEU A 94 21.25 -5.29 18.94
CA LEU A 94 21.77 -4.21 18.11
C LEU A 94 20.87 -3.95 16.90
N ILE A 95 20.44 -5.02 16.24
CA ILE A 95 19.49 -4.95 15.11
C ILE A 95 18.17 -4.42 15.62
N PHE A 96 17.67 -4.94 16.75
CA PHE A 96 16.41 -4.48 17.35
C PHE A 96 16.45 -2.97 17.66
N LYS A 97 17.54 -2.47 18.26
CA LYS A 97 17.69 -1.04 18.57
C LYS A 97 17.65 -0.17 17.31
N LYS A 98 18.34 -0.60 16.24
CA LYS A 98 18.32 0.13 14.96
C LYS A 98 16.93 0.15 14.34
N MET A 99 16.25 -0.99 14.31
CA MET A 99 14.90 -1.12 13.77
C MET A 99 13.90 -0.31 14.60
N ALA A 100 13.96 -0.38 15.92
CA ALA A 100 13.08 0.37 16.81
C ALA A 100 13.27 1.89 16.67
N SER A 101 14.52 2.35 16.54
CA SER A 101 14.82 3.77 16.30
C SER A 101 14.25 4.23 14.95
N PHE A 102 14.47 3.48 13.90
CA PHE A 102 13.91 3.78 12.56
C PHE A 102 12.37 3.76 12.59
N ALA A 103 11.78 2.74 13.20
CA ALA A 103 10.32 2.64 13.33
C ALA A 103 9.73 3.80 14.14
N GLY A 104 10.41 4.23 15.22
CA GLY A 104 9.99 5.37 16.03
C GLY A 104 9.94 6.68 15.23
N TRP A 105 10.99 7.00 14.47
CA TRP A 105 11.01 8.18 13.61
C TRP A 105 9.97 8.11 12.50
N SER A 106 9.84 6.94 11.87
CA SER A 106 8.82 6.71 10.82
C SER A 106 7.40 6.83 11.39
N LEU A 107 7.17 6.36 12.62
CA LEU A 107 5.90 6.46 13.30
C LEU A 107 5.50 7.91 13.54
N ILE A 108 6.44 8.75 14.02
CA ILE A 108 6.20 10.19 14.22
C ILE A 108 5.82 10.86 12.90
N GLY A 109 6.56 10.59 11.81
CA GLY A 109 6.25 11.10 10.48
C GLY A 109 4.86 10.70 9.98
N ASN A 110 4.54 9.42 10.06
CA ASN A 110 3.23 8.90 9.62
C ASN A 110 2.07 9.38 10.50
N LEU A 111 2.28 9.51 11.81
CA LEU A 111 1.28 10.09 12.72
C LEU A 111 1.00 11.56 12.37
N SER A 112 2.03 12.34 12.03
CA SER A 112 1.87 13.74 11.63
C SER A 112 1.01 13.86 10.36
N VAL A 113 1.28 13.06 9.33
CA VAL A 113 0.50 13.02 8.10
C VAL A 113 -0.95 12.59 8.37
N SER A 114 -1.13 11.55 9.20
CA SER A 114 -2.45 11.06 9.59
C SER A 114 -3.21 12.10 10.40
N ALA A 115 -2.56 12.79 11.33
CA ALA A 115 -3.15 13.84 12.14
C ALA A 115 -3.64 15.02 11.29
N ILE A 116 -2.85 15.44 10.29
CA ILE A 116 -3.24 16.49 9.34
C ILE A 116 -4.50 16.04 8.56
N SER A 117 -4.49 14.83 8.01
CA SER A 117 -5.60 14.31 7.22
C SER A 117 -6.88 14.18 8.03
N GLN A 118 -6.79 13.57 9.21
CA GLN A 118 -7.96 13.40 10.11
C GLN A 118 -8.40 14.71 10.74
N GLY A 119 -7.45 15.59 11.08
CA GLY A 119 -7.74 16.94 11.58
C GLY A 119 -8.53 17.76 10.58
N LEU A 120 -8.13 17.73 9.31
CA LEU A 120 -8.89 18.38 8.24
C LEU A 120 -10.30 17.80 8.07
N ASN A 121 -10.47 16.48 8.15
CA ASN A 121 -11.79 15.85 8.10
C ASN A 121 -12.68 16.31 9.25
N LEU A 122 -12.12 16.40 10.45
CA LEU A 122 -12.83 16.85 11.64
C LEU A 122 -13.24 18.32 11.53
N LEU A 123 -12.30 19.19 11.12
CA LEU A 123 -12.57 20.61 10.91
C LEU A 123 -13.66 20.83 9.85
N LEU A 124 -13.55 20.16 8.70
CA LEU A 124 -14.56 20.25 7.65
C LEU A 124 -15.93 19.80 8.13
N ASN A 125 -16.00 18.74 8.92
CA ASN A 125 -17.27 18.22 9.44
C ASN A 125 -17.90 19.20 10.46
N VAL A 126 -17.09 19.80 11.34
CA VAL A 126 -17.55 20.74 12.38
C VAL A 126 -17.99 22.08 11.78
N PHE A 127 -17.22 22.65 10.84
CA PHE A 127 -17.50 23.98 10.32
C PHE A 127 -18.40 24.00 9.08
N PHE A 128 -18.37 22.96 8.25
CA PHE A 128 -19.07 22.94 6.95
C PHE A 128 -20.04 21.77 6.80
N GLY A 129 -20.10 20.87 7.80
CA GLY A 129 -21.02 19.77 7.82
C GLY A 129 -20.63 18.53 6.98
N PRO A 130 -21.44 17.46 7.02
CA PRO A 130 -21.09 16.18 6.43
C PRO A 130 -21.07 16.16 4.90
N ILE A 131 -21.82 17.06 4.24
CA ILE A 131 -21.90 17.09 2.76
C ILE A 131 -20.54 17.47 2.16
N LEU A 132 -19.89 18.51 2.67
CA LEU A 132 -18.58 18.94 2.18
C LEU A 132 -17.48 17.91 2.52
N ASN A 133 -17.62 17.27 3.70
CA ASN A 133 -16.70 16.19 4.07
C ASN A 133 -16.83 14.96 3.17
N ALA A 134 -18.06 14.62 2.73
CA ALA A 134 -18.29 13.56 1.76
C ALA A 134 -17.69 13.90 0.37
N ALA A 135 -17.89 15.13 -0.11
CA ALA A 135 -17.28 15.60 -1.37
C ALA A 135 -15.76 15.53 -1.33
N ARG A 136 -15.14 15.95 -0.21
CA ARG A 136 -13.69 15.79 0.01
C ARG A 136 -13.27 14.32 -0.01
N GLY A 137 -14.09 13.43 0.58
CA GLY A 137 -13.82 12.00 0.58
C GLY A 137 -13.68 11.43 -0.83
N ILE A 138 -14.56 11.85 -1.74
CA ILE A 138 -14.50 11.47 -3.17
C ILE A 138 -13.22 12.04 -3.81
N ALA A 139 -12.92 13.32 -3.61
CA ALA A 139 -11.73 13.95 -4.15
C ALA A 139 -10.43 13.25 -3.67
N VAL A 140 -10.37 12.87 -2.40
CA VAL A 140 -9.22 12.11 -1.83
C VAL A 140 -9.11 10.72 -2.45
N GLN A 141 -10.23 10.05 -2.76
CA GLN A 141 -10.19 8.74 -3.46
C GLN A 141 -9.59 8.89 -4.86
N VAL A 142 -10.00 9.89 -5.62
CA VAL A 142 -9.43 10.18 -6.95
C VAL A 142 -7.94 10.51 -6.83
N GLN A 143 -7.56 11.38 -5.89
CA GLN A 143 -6.17 11.72 -5.63
C GLN A 143 -5.33 10.48 -5.29
N ASN A 144 -5.81 9.60 -4.43
CA ASN A 144 -5.11 8.37 -4.06
C ASN A 144 -4.99 7.40 -5.22
N ALA A 145 -6.02 7.29 -6.07
CA ALA A 145 -5.98 6.45 -7.26
C ALA A 145 -4.88 6.92 -8.23
N ILE A 146 -4.82 8.22 -8.51
CA ILE A 146 -3.80 8.82 -9.38
C ILE A 146 -2.41 8.71 -8.73
N GLY A 147 -2.29 9.10 -7.45
CA GLY A 147 -1.02 9.08 -6.72
C GLY A 147 -0.43 7.68 -6.58
N GLY A 148 -1.27 6.65 -6.52
CA GLY A 148 -0.87 5.25 -6.46
C GLY A 148 0.06 4.83 -7.60
N PHE A 149 -0.10 5.39 -8.80
CA PHE A 149 0.82 5.11 -9.91
C PHE A 149 2.24 5.60 -9.64
N ALA A 150 2.40 6.80 -9.08
CA ALA A 150 3.71 7.33 -8.72
C ALA A 150 4.34 6.52 -7.58
N VAL A 151 3.55 6.14 -6.57
CA VAL A 151 4.00 5.31 -5.44
C VAL A 151 4.52 3.96 -5.94
N ASN A 152 3.85 3.33 -6.92
CA ASN A 152 4.31 2.06 -7.49
C ASN A 152 5.65 2.18 -8.23
N ILE A 153 5.88 3.29 -8.96
CA ILE A 153 7.17 3.56 -9.59
C ILE A 153 8.25 3.73 -8.52
N GLN A 154 7.99 4.51 -7.48
CA GLN A 154 8.93 4.72 -6.37
C GLN A 154 9.26 3.40 -5.68
N MET A 155 8.25 2.60 -5.33
CA MET A 155 8.44 1.28 -4.69
C MET A 155 9.33 0.36 -5.53
N ALA A 156 9.24 0.42 -6.86
CA ALA A 156 10.11 -0.37 -7.74
C ALA A 156 11.56 0.13 -7.77
N MET A 157 11.77 1.44 -7.59
CA MET A 157 13.09 2.07 -7.65
C MET A 157 13.82 2.11 -6.29
N ASP A 158 13.09 2.16 -5.19
CA ASP A 158 13.63 2.30 -3.83
C ASP A 158 14.70 1.25 -3.47
N PRO A 159 14.55 -0.05 -3.77
CA PRO A 159 15.60 -1.02 -3.47
C PRO A 159 16.90 -0.76 -4.23
N GLN A 160 16.83 -0.32 -5.49
CA GLN A 160 17.99 -0.02 -6.32
C GLN A 160 18.70 1.23 -5.83
N ILE A 161 17.94 2.28 -5.46
CA ILE A 161 18.47 3.51 -4.88
C ILE A 161 19.20 3.20 -3.58
N THR A 162 18.59 2.41 -2.70
CA THR A 162 19.17 2.02 -1.42
C THR A 162 20.44 1.19 -1.59
N LYS A 163 20.46 0.23 -2.52
CA LYS A 163 21.64 -0.58 -2.84
C LYS A 163 22.78 0.28 -3.40
N SER A 164 22.49 1.21 -4.31
CA SER A 164 23.48 2.12 -4.90
C SER A 164 24.07 3.05 -3.86
N TYR A 165 23.25 3.54 -2.93
CA TYR A 165 23.71 4.33 -1.79
C TYR A 165 24.67 3.53 -0.90
N ALA A 166 24.30 2.30 -0.55
CA ALA A 166 25.14 1.42 0.27
C ALA A 166 26.48 1.08 -0.38
N LYS A 167 26.51 0.97 -1.72
CA LYS A 167 27.74 0.76 -2.51
C LYS A 167 28.54 2.05 -2.73
N LYS A 168 28.06 3.22 -2.28
CA LYS A 168 28.64 4.54 -2.52
C LYS A 168 28.69 4.95 -4.01
N GLU A 169 27.86 4.38 -4.84
CA GLU A 169 27.70 4.73 -6.26
C GLU A 169 26.77 5.94 -6.42
N LEU A 170 27.17 7.09 -5.86
CA LEU A 170 26.32 8.27 -5.71
C LEU A 170 25.82 8.83 -7.06
N LYS A 171 26.64 8.80 -8.12
CA LYS A 171 26.24 9.28 -9.45
C LYS A 171 25.11 8.43 -10.03
N TYR A 172 25.22 7.11 -9.90
CA TYR A 172 24.19 6.18 -10.37
C TYR A 172 22.91 6.33 -9.56
N MET A 173 23.02 6.42 -8.23
CA MET A 173 21.89 6.70 -7.33
C MET A 173 21.16 7.99 -7.73
N GLN A 174 21.88 9.10 -7.96
CA GLN A 174 21.28 10.35 -8.42
C GLN A 174 20.54 10.19 -9.73
N SER A 175 21.12 9.49 -10.71
CA SER A 175 20.46 9.21 -11.98
C SER A 175 19.16 8.43 -11.80
N LEU A 176 19.14 7.42 -10.91
CA LEU A 176 17.91 6.67 -10.58
C LEU A 176 16.84 7.58 -9.98
N VAL A 177 17.21 8.44 -9.03
CA VAL A 177 16.28 9.39 -8.40
C VAL A 177 15.69 10.35 -9.44
N PHE A 178 16.54 10.98 -10.31
CA PHE A 178 16.05 11.89 -11.34
C PHE A 178 15.14 11.19 -12.35
N ASN A 179 15.50 9.98 -12.78
CA ASN A 179 14.66 9.20 -13.70
C ASN A 179 13.33 8.81 -13.06
N SER A 180 13.34 8.39 -11.80
CA SER A 180 12.12 8.06 -11.05
C SER A 180 11.19 9.28 -10.95
N CYS A 181 11.72 10.44 -10.57
CA CYS A 181 10.95 11.68 -10.52
C CYS A 181 10.38 12.07 -11.89
N LYS A 182 11.21 11.97 -12.95
CA LYS A 182 10.81 12.30 -14.32
C LYS A 182 9.67 11.40 -14.80
N TYR A 183 9.81 10.08 -14.63
CA TYR A 183 8.77 9.13 -15.07
C TYR A 183 7.49 9.29 -14.24
N SER A 184 7.60 9.48 -12.94
CA SER A 184 6.44 9.74 -12.08
C SER A 184 5.71 11.02 -12.49
N PHE A 185 6.44 12.09 -12.80
CA PHE A 185 5.87 13.36 -13.26
C PHE A 185 5.10 13.20 -14.57
N PHE A 186 5.71 12.60 -15.60
CA PHE A 186 5.04 12.43 -16.88
C PHE A 186 3.83 11.50 -16.79
N LEU A 187 3.93 10.45 -15.99
CA LEU A 187 2.81 9.52 -15.79
C LEU A 187 1.64 10.22 -15.07
N LEU A 188 1.93 10.97 -14.00
CA LEU A 188 0.91 11.75 -13.31
C LEU A 188 0.29 12.81 -14.21
N LEU A 189 1.11 13.53 -15.00
CA LEU A 189 0.64 14.52 -15.97
C LEU A 189 -0.33 13.87 -16.97
N PHE A 190 0.06 12.74 -17.55
CA PHE A 190 -0.76 12.05 -18.55
C PHE A 190 -2.10 11.57 -17.99
N ILE A 191 -2.12 11.08 -16.75
CA ILE A 191 -3.36 10.61 -16.11
C ILE A 191 -4.22 11.79 -15.63
N SER A 192 -3.60 12.87 -15.15
CA SER A 192 -4.34 14.02 -14.60
C SER A 192 -4.92 14.93 -15.68
N LEU A 193 -4.32 15.01 -16.87
CA LEU A 193 -4.81 15.87 -17.96
C LEU A 193 -6.26 15.60 -18.33
N PRO A 194 -6.71 14.37 -18.64
CA PRO A 194 -8.11 14.09 -18.95
C PRO A 194 -9.07 14.50 -17.82
N LEU A 195 -8.68 14.30 -16.56
CA LEU A 195 -9.49 14.65 -15.40
C LEU A 195 -9.61 16.15 -15.18
N LEU A 196 -8.60 16.93 -15.61
CA LEU A 196 -8.66 18.39 -15.56
C LEU A 196 -9.57 18.98 -16.66
N PHE A 197 -9.66 18.32 -17.82
CA PHE A 197 -10.49 18.79 -18.92
C PHE A 197 -11.96 18.36 -18.79
N GLU A 198 -12.22 17.21 -18.18
CA GLU A 198 -13.57 16.66 -18.02
C GLU A 198 -13.94 16.49 -16.53
N THR A 199 -13.91 17.60 -15.81
CA THR A 199 -14.30 17.62 -14.37
C THR A 199 -15.79 17.31 -14.14
N GLU A 200 -16.63 17.40 -15.17
CA GLU A 200 -18.06 17.04 -15.08
C GLU A 200 -18.30 15.52 -15.01
N LEU A 201 -17.29 14.70 -15.31
CA LEU A 201 -17.38 13.25 -15.28
C LEU A 201 -17.11 12.64 -13.89
N ILE A 202 -16.67 13.44 -12.92
CA ILE A 202 -16.32 13.04 -11.56
C ILE A 202 -17.40 13.51 -10.59
#